data_8ab7defb7af5bd1b9cb3d96b68bf064e
#
_entry.id   8ab7defb7af5bd1b9cb3d96b68bf064e
#
_cell.length_a   1.000
_cell.length_b   1.000
_cell.length_c   1.000
_cell.angle_alpha   90.00
_cell.angle_beta   90.00
_cell.angle_gamma   90.00
#
_symmetry.space_group_name_H-M   'P 1'
#
loop_
_entity.id
_entity.type
_entity.pdbx_description
1 polymer ?
#
loop_
_entity_poly.entity_id
_entity_poly.type
_entity_poly.pdbx_seq_one_letter_code
_entity_poly.pdbx_strand_id
1 'polypeptide(L)'
;YGMGKHASTQGDVYSFGVLVLEIVTGRRPTDVLVHEGSCLHEWVKRQYPHELGNIVEQGMQRCCSSPSSMPNHYHKIGQDVMLELIELGLLCTHHNPPTRPSMLDVAQEIGRLKDYLSHLSCSLLRLTEDKFSQKINN
;
A
#
# COMPACT_ATOMS: atom_id res chain seq x y z
N TYR A 1 10.30 -22.41 -16.98
CA TYR A 1 10.03 -23.18 -15.74
C TYR A 1 10.34 -24.69 -15.87
N GLY A 2 10.96 -25.18 -16.84
CA GLY A 2 11.22 -26.63 -16.98
C GLY A 2 12.67 -27.02 -17.16
N MET A 3 13.62 -26.13 -17.18
CA MET A 3 15.02 -26.41 -17.50
C MET A 3 15.96 -25.70 -16.51
N GLY A 4 16.00 -26.15 -15.25
CA GLY A 4 17.13 -25.94 -14.36
C GLY A 4 17.53 -24.51 -13.96
N LYS A 5 16.72 -23.49 -14.25
CA LYS A 5 16.87 -22.16 -13.64
C LYS A 5 16.05 -22.16 -12.38
N HIS A 6 16.69 -22.25 -11.23
CA HIS A 6 16.05 -22.00 -9.95
C HIS A 6 15.29 -20.67 -10.03
N ALA A 7 13.99 -20.70 -9.72
CA ALA A 7 13.20 -19.50 -9.56
C ALA A 7 13.96 -18.58 -8.59
N SER A 8 14.34 -17.40 -9.06
CA SER A 8 15.12 -16.47 -8.25
C SER A 8 14.20 -15.87 -7.18
N THR A 9 14.57 -15.96 -5.91
CA THR A 9 13.87 -15.27 -4.81
C THR A 9 13.71 -13.79 -5.09
N GLN A 10 14.64 -13.19 -5.82
CA GLN A 10 14.56 -11.79 -6.27
C GLN A 10 13.49 -11.57 -7.36
N GLY A 11 13.16 -12.58 -8.14
CA GLY A 11 12.04 -12.55 -9.08
C GLY A 11 10.69 -12.60 -8.37
N ASP A 12 10.61 -13.37 -7.28
CA ASP A 12 9.39 -13.44 -6.45
C ASP A 12 9.14 -12.11 -5.74
N VAL A 13 10.20 -11.49 -5.20
CA VAL A 13 10.12 -10.13 -4.61
C VAL A 13 9.64 -9.11 -5.63
N TYR A 14 10.17 -9.15 -6.85
CA TYR A 14 9.73 -8.27 -7.93
C TYR A 14 8.23 -8.47 -8.24
N SER A 15 7.81 -9.70 -8.41
CA SER A 15 6.42 -10.04 -8.71
C SER A 15 5.47 -9.59 -7.59
N PHE A 16 5.87 -9.76 -6.34
CA PHE A 16 5.15 -9.25 -5.18
C PHE A 16 5.06 -7.72 -5.21
N GLY A 17 6.15 -7.02 -5.51
CA GLY A 17 6.15 -5.56 -5.64
C GLY A 17 5.21 -5.05 -6.72
N VAL A 18 5.15 -5.70 -7.89
CA VAL A 18 4.20 -5.38 -8.96
C VAL A 18 2.76 -5.52 -8.46
N LEU A 19 2.46 -6.61 -7.74
CA LEU A 19 1.13 -6.84 -7.16
C LEU A 19 0.74 -5.75 -6.14
N VAL A 20 1.66 -5.36 -5.26
CA VAL A 20 1.44 -4.27 -4.30
C VAL A 20 1.12 -2.97 -5.02
N LEU A 21 1.92 -2.59 -6.02
CA LEU A 21 1.68 -1.39 -6.81
C LEU A 21 0.34 -1.45 -7.55
N GLU A 22 -0.02 -2.59 -8.12
CA GLU A 22 -1.31 -2.79 -8.79
C GLU A 22 -2.48 -2.58 -7.81
N ILE A 23 -2.42 -3.18 -6.63
CA ILE A 23 -3.47 -3.06 -5.61
C ILE A 23 -3.63 -1.60 -5.15
N VAL A 24 -2.53 -0.93 -4.83
CA VAL A 24 -2.57 0.43 -4.28
C VAL A 24 -2.98 1.45 -5.33
N THR A 25 -2.47 1.34 -6.55
CA THR A 25 -2.78 2.29 -7.63
C THR A 25 -4.09 1.97 -8.35
N GLY A 26 -4.57 0.72 -8.26
CA GLY A 26 -5.70 0.21 -9.05
C GLY A 26 -5.40 0.15 -10.56
N ARG A 27 -4.14 0.21 -10.96
CA ARG A 27 -3.71 0.16 -12.35
C ARG A 27 -3.06 -1.17 -12.68
N ARG A 28 -3.53 -1.83 -13.72
CA ARG A 28 -2.91 -3.07 -14.21
C ARG A 28 -1.60 -2.73 -14.93
N PRO A 29 -0.54 -3.53 -14.75
CA PRO A 29 0.72 -3.35 -15.45
C PRO A 29 0.55 -3.32 -16.97
N THR A 30 -0.33 -4.16 -17.51
CA THR A 30 -0.67 -4.21 -18.94
C THR A 30 -1.31 -2.94 -19.45
N ASP A 31 -2.23 -2.34 -18.69
CA ASP A 31 -2.92 -1.11 -19.08
C ASP A 31 -1.94 0.06 -19.10
N VAL A 32 -1.05 0.14 -18.11
CA VAL A 32 0.01 1.16 -18.08
C VAL A 32 0.97 0.99 -19.26
N LEU A 33 1.35 -0.25 -19.60
CA LEU A 33 2.21 -0.50 -20.73
C LEU A 33 1.57 -0.06 -22.06
N VAL A 34 0.29 -0.32 -22.25
CA VAL A 34 -0.44 0.00 -23.49
C VAL A 34 -0.69 1.51 -23.62
N HIS A 35 -1.11 2.17 -22.53
CA HIS A 35 -1.52 3.57 -22.57
C HIS A 35 -0.38 4.56 -22.34
N GLU A 36 0.60 4.18 -21.51
CA GLU A 36 1.70 5.06 -21.10
C GLU A 36 3.04 4.68 -21.71
N GLY A 37 3.13 3.51 -22.36
CA GLY A 37 4.36 3.00 -22.97
C GLY A 37 5.48 2.69 -21.96
N SER A 38 5.15 2.50 -20.68
CA SER A 38 6.10 2.24 -19.60
C SER A 38 5.60 1.17 -18.65
N CYS A 39 6.53 0.54 -17.90
CA CYS A 39 6.12 -0.38 -16.85
C CYS A 39 5.50 0.35 -15.66
N LEU A 40 4.73 -0.39 -14.84
CA LEU A 40 4.03 0.18 -13.68
C LEU A 40 5.00 0.84 -12.68
N HIS A 41 6.18 0.26 -12.44
CA HIS A 41 7.23 0.85 -11.60
C HIS A 41 7.63 2.25 -12.09
N GLU A 42 7.97 2.37 -13.38
CA GLU A 42 8.40 3.63 -13.98
C GLU A 42 7.27 4.66 -13.98
N TRP A 43 6.05 4.21 -14.20
CA TRP A 43 4.88 5.08 -14.14
C TRP A 43 4.69 5.65 -12.72
N VAL A 44 4.68 4.79 -11.68
CA VAL A 44 4.55 5.22 -10.28
C VAL A 44 5.70 6.14 -9.88
N LYS A 45 6.93 5.78 -10.25
CA LYS A 45 8.13 6.58 -9.95
C LYS A 45 8.08 8.00 -10.54
N ARG A 46 7.51 8.16 -11.74
CA ARG A 46 7.31 9.49 -12.34
C ARG A 46 6.30 10.35 -11.58
N GLN A 47 5.33 9.72 -10.93
CA GLN A 47 4.35 10.43 -10.10
C GLN A 47 4.93 10.86 -8.74
N TYR A 48 6.06 10.29 -8.34
CA TYR A 48 6.70 10.57 -7.05
C TYR A 48 7.52 11.88 -7.10
N PRO A 49 7.47 12.74 -6.08
CA PRO A 49 6.56 12.71 -4.91
C PRO A 49 5.25 13.51 -5.11
N HIS A 50 5.14 14.31 -6.16
CA HIS A 50 4.15 15.38 -6.28
C HIS A 50 2.72 14.91 -6.56
N GLU A 51 2.55 13.85 -7.36
CA GLU A 51 1.23 13.34 -7.76
C GLU A 51 0.77 12.12 -6.94
N LEU A 52 1.58 11.65 -5.99
CA LEU A 52 1.23 10.49 -5.16
C LEU A 52 -0.04 10.73 -4.33
N GLY A 53 -0.27 11.95 -3.88
CA GLY A 53 -1.48 12.30 -3.17
C GLY A 53 -2.75 11.96 -3.94
N ASN A 54 -2.77 12.25 -5.23
CA ASN A 54 -3.91 11.94 -6.10
C ASN A 54 -4.09 10.43 -6.30
N ILE A 55 -3.00 9.67 -6.45
CA ILE A 55 -3.05 8.21 -6.60
C ILE A 55 -3.58 7.57 -5.33
N VAL A 56 -3.07 7.98 -4.18
CA VAL A 56 -3.49 7.49 -2.86
C VAL A 56 -4.95 7.83 -2.61
N GLU A 57 -5.38 9.05 -2.91
CA GLU A 57 -6.78 9.48 -2.77
C GLU A 57 -7.72 8.62 -3.60
N GLN A 58 -7.38 8.38 -4.87
CA GLN A 58 -8.14 7.49 -5.74
C GLN A 58 -8.14 6.03 -5.23
N GLY A 59 -7.02 5.57 -4.66
CA GLY A 59 -6.90 4.26 -4.03
C GLY A 59 -7.83 4.14 -2.82
N MET A 60 -7.82 5.14 -1.95
CA MET A 60 -8.69 5.21 -0.77
C MET A 60 -10.18 5.22 -1.14
N GLN A 61 -10.57 5.99 -2.15
CA GLN A 61 -11.96 6.03 -2.65
C GLN A 61 -12.45 4.68 -3.16
N ARG A 62 -11.56 3.87 -3.74
CA ARG A 62 -11.91 2.50 -4.18
C ARG A 62 -12.09 1.54 -3.02
N CYS A 63 -11.32 1.70 -1.95
CA CYS A 63 -11.37 0.83 -0.76
C CYS A 63 -12.53 1.16 0.18
N CYS A 64 -13.03 2.39 0.17
CA CYS A 64 -14.02 2.88 1.11
C CYS A 64 -15.34 3.16 0.40
N SER A 65 -16.40 2.42 0.75
CA SER A 65 -17.74 2.57 0.14
C SER A 65 -18.42 3.92 0.45
N SER A 66 -17.91 4.70 1.40
CA SER A 66 -18.43 6.03 1.77
C SER A 66 -17.33 6.90 2.38
N PRO A 67 -16.55 7.62 1.56
CA PRO A 67 -15.46 8.50 2.03
C PRO A 67 -15.95 9.62 2.96
N SER A 68 -17.19 10.07 2.79
CA SER A 68 -17.76 11.20 3.53
C SER A 68 -18.14 10.91 5.00
N SER A 69 -18.09 9.66 5.43
CA SER A 69 -18.44 9.28 6.81
C SER A 69 -17.21 8.97 7.68
N MET A 70 -15.99 8.97 7.12
CA MET A 70 -14.78 8.72 7.89
C MET A 70 -14.26 10.01 8.55
N PRO A 71 -13.92 9.98 9.85
CA PRO A 71 -13.22 11.09 10.49
C PRO A 71 -11.88 11.38 9.79
N ASN A 72 -11.51 12.65 9.64
CA ASN A 72 -10.28 13.11 8.98
C ASN A 72 -9.01 12.40 9.44
N HIS A 73 -8.97 11.99 10.69
CA HIS A 73 -7.83 11.25 11.25
C HIS A 73 -7.61 9.88 10.59
N TYR A 74 -8.69 9.12 10.32
CA TYR A 74 -8.61 7.83 9.64
C TYR A 74 -8.19 7.95 8.18
N HIS A 75 -8.70 8.99 7.53
CA HIS A 75 -8.34 9.28 6.16
C HIS A 75 -6.83 9.50 6.04
N LYS A 76 -6.25 10.29 6.94
CA LYS A 76 -4.80 10.53 6.98
C LYS A 76 -4.01 9.25 7.22
N ILE A 77 -4.41 8.42 8.18
CA ILE A 77 -3.75 7.15 8.47
C ILE A 77 -3.77 6.21 7.25
N GLY A 78 -4.92 6.12 6.59
CA GLY A 78 -5.03 5.34 5.36
C GLY A 78 -4.10 5.84 4.27
N GLN A 79 -3.97 7.16 4.11
CA GLN A 79 -3.03 7.77 3.18
C GLN A 79 -1.58 7.42 3.53
N ASP A 80 -1.19 7.53 4.80
CA ASP A 80 0.18 7.22 5.25
C ASP A 80 0.53 5.75 4.98
N VAL A 81 -0.37 4.82 5.27
CA VAL A 81 -0.17 3.38 4.99
C VAL A 81 -0.08 3.11 3.49
N MET A 82 -0.91 3.75 2.68
CA MET A 82 -0.86 3.62 1.22
C MET A 82 0.48 4.12 0.65
N LEU A 83 1.00 5.22 1.17
CA LEU A 83 2.31 5.75 0.76
C LEU A 83 3.42 4.77 1.10
N GLU A 84 3.45 4.21 2.31
CA GLU A 84 4.44 3.21 2.70
C GLU A 84 4.35 1.93 1.85
N LEU A 85 3.14 1.50 1.48
CA LEU A 85 2.96 0.38 0.55
C LEU A 85 3.48 0.70 -0.86
N ILE A 86 3.29 1.92 -1.36
CA ILE A 86 3.88 2.35 -2.64
C ILE A 86 5.41 2.31 -2.57
N GLU A 87 6.01 2.83 -1.51
CA GLU A 87 7.46 2.80 -1.32
C GLU A 87 8.00 1.37 -1.25
N LEU A 88 7.35 0.49 -0.51
CA LEU A 88 7.68 -0.92 -0.46
C LEU A 88 7.58 -1.58 -1.85
N GLY A 89 6.52 -1.29 -2.59
CA GLY A 89 6.33 -1.77 -3.97
C GLY A 89 7.45 -1.30 -4.91
N LEU A 90 7.86 -0.04 -4.81
CA LEU A 90 8.97 0.52 -5.59
C LEU A 90 10.31 -0.12 -5.23
N LEU A 91 10.57 -0.38 -3.94
CA LEU A 91 11.77 -1.10 -3.51
C LEU A 91 11.80 -2.53 -4.05
N CYS A 92 10.69 -3.24 -3.96
CA CYS A 92 10.57 -4.63 -4.46
C CYS A 92 10.72 -4.70 -5.98
N THR A 93 10.29 -3.69 -6.72
CA THR A 93 10.35 -3.65 -8.19
C THR A 93 11.58 -2.92 -8.73
N HIS A 94 12.57 -2.64 -7.89
CA HIS A 94 13.81 -2.00 -8.32
C HIS A 94 14.48 -2.78 -9.44
N HIS A 95 15.00 -2.09 -10.47
CA HIS A 95 15.57 -2.73 -11.67
C HIS A 95 16.81 -3.59 -11.36
N ASN A 96 17.59 -3.23 -10.34
CA ASN A 96 18.76 -3.99 -9.90
C ASN A 96 18.35 -5.05 -8.86
N PRO A 97 18.33 -6.37 -9.16
CA PRO A 97 17.83 -7.39 -8.25
C PRO A 97 18.54 -7.43 -6.88
N PRO A 98 19.87 -7.28 -6.77
CA PRO A 98 20.57 -7.26 -5.48
C PRO A 98 20.14 -6.16 -4.52
N THR A 99 19.52 -5.07 -5.01
CA THR A 99 19.08 -3.95 -4.16
C THR A 99 17.66 -4.14 -3.64
N ARG A 100 16.94 -5.15 -4.10
CA ARG A 100 15.60 -5.49 -3.62
C ARG A 100 15.68 -6.05 -2.20
N PRO A 101 14.70 -5.77 -1.33
CA PRO A 101 14.63 -6.38 -0.01
C PRO A 101 14.48 -7.92 -0.12
N SER A 102 14.76 -8.63 0.96
CA SER A 102 14.39 -10.04 1.05
C SER A 102 12.87 -10.19 1.31
N MET A 103 12.31 -11.38 1.01
CA MET A 103 10.91 -11.66 1.38
C MET A 103 10.67 -11.60 2.89
N LEU A 104 11.71 -11.86 3.70
CA LEU A 104 11.63 -11.72 5.15
C LEU A 104 11.47 -10.23 5.54
N ASP A 105 12.27 -9.34 4.95
CA ASP A 105 12.14 -7.89 5.18
C ASP A 105 10.77 -7.38 4.76
N VAL A 106 10.27 -7.83 3.59
CA VAL A 106 8.94 -7.52 3.09
C VAL A 106 7.85 -7.98 4.08
N ALA A 107 7.95 -9.20 4.58
CA ALA A 107 6.99 -9.75 5.55
C ALA A 107 7.00 -8.97 6.86
N GLN A 108 8.17 -8.57 7.35
CA GLN A 108 8.32 -7.76 8.56
C GLN A 108 7.68 -6.37 8.37
N GLU A 109 7.88 -5.75 7.23
CA GLU A 109 7.32 -4.43 6.94
C GLU A 109 5.79 -4.48 6.83
N ILE A 110 5.23 -5.46 6.13
CA ILE A 110 3.77 -5.69 6.09
C ILE A 110 3.22 -5.97 7.49
N GLY A 111 3.93 -6.77 8.31
CA GLY A 111 3.58 -7.03 9.71
C GLY A 111 3.51 -5.75 10.53
N ARG A 112 4.50 -4.87 10.40
CA ARG A 112 4.55 -3.56 11.07
C ARG A 112 3.35 -2.68 10.67
N LEU A 113 3.03 -2.60 9.39
CA LEU A 113 1.88 -1.83 8.91
C LEU A 113 0.55 -2.39 9.43
N LYS A 114 0.41 -3.70 9.45
CA LYS A 114 -0.76 -4.39 10.01
C LYS A 114 -0.93 -4.06 11.50
N ASP A 115 0.14 -4.14 12.28
CA ASP A 115 0.11 -3.85 13.71
C ASP A 115 -0.24 -2.38 13.97
N TYR A 116 0.31 -1.47 13.19
CA TYR A 116 -0.02 -0.05 13.24
C TYR A 116 -1.53 0.18 13.04
N LEU A 117 -2.13 -0.41 12.01
CA LEU A 117 -3.57 -0.33 11.76
C LEU A 117 -4.40 -0.96 12.88
N SER A 118 -3.95 -2.08 13.45
CA SER A 118 -4.65 -2.80 14.53
C SER A 118 -4.67 -1.98 15.82
N HIS A 119 -3.55 -1.35 16.18
CA HIS A 119 -3.48 -0.48 17.36
C HIS A 119 -4.39 0.73 17.25
N LEU A 120 -4.50 1.31 16.07
CA LEU A 120 -5.41 2.43 15.81
C LEU A 120 -6.87 2.02 15.94
N SER A 121 -7.26 0.89 15.40
CA SER A 121 -8.62 0.35 15.52
C SER A 121 -8.99 0.11 16.98
N CYS A 122 -8.07 -0.42 17.79
CA CYS A 122 -8.30 -0.69 19.20
C CYS A 122 -8.43 0.60 20.04
N SER A 123 -7.62 1.61 19.76
CA SER A 123 -7.66 2.91 20.42
C SER A 123 -8.98 3.65 20.17
N LEU A 124 -9.58 3.40 19.04
CA LEU A 124 -10.83 4.05 18.64
C LEU A 124 -12.07 3.41 19.23
N LEU A 125 -12.07 2.08 19.35
CA LEU A 125 -13.15 1.39 20.07
C LEU A 125 -13.24 1.91 21.52
N ARG A 126 -12.12 2.14 22.18
CA ARG A 126 -12.07 2.72 23.53
C ARG A 126 -12.64 4.15 23.59
N LEU A 127 -12.26 5.01 22.62
CA LEU A 127 -12.76 6.38 22.58
C LEU A 127 -14.27 6.48 22.29
N THR A 128 -14.83 5.52 21.56
CA THR A 128 -16.28 5.45 21.34
C THR A 128 -17.01 4.96 22.57
N GLU A 129 -16.47 3.99 23.31
CA GLU A 129 -17.03 3.51 24.57
C GLU A 129 -17.03 4.60 25.65
N ASP A 130 -15.95 5.37 25.78
CA ASP A 130 -15.85 6.49 26.73
C ASP A 130 -16.87 7.59 26.43
N LYS A 131 -17.06 7.94 25.17
CA LYS A 131 -18.08 8.93 24.75
C LYS A 131 -19.51 8.44 24.99
N PHE A 132 -19.76 7.15 24.81
CA PHE A 132 -21.07 6.55 25.08
C PHE A 132 -21.37 6.51 26.58
N SER A 133 -20.38 6.15 27.40
CA SER A 133 -20.49 6.13 28.88
C SER A 133 -20.73 7.52 29.45
N GLN A 134 -20.10 8.57 28.91
CA GLN A 134 -20.33 9.95 29.31
C GLN A 134 -21.72 10.47 28.93
N LYS A 135 -22.32 9.98 27.85
CA LYS A 135 -23.67 10.36 27.41
C LYS A 135 -24.78 9.71 28.21
N ILE A 136 -24.53 8.59 28.87
CA ILE A 136 -25.50 7.85 29.68
C ILE A 136 -25.54 8.42 31.13
N ASN A 137 -24.41 9.02 31.58
CA ASN A 137 -24.28 9.57 32.95
C ASN A 137 -24.62 11.07 33.09
N ASN A 138 -25.11 11.71 32.02
CA ASN A 138 -25.67 13.06 32.02
C ASN A 138 -27.18 13.03 31.65
#